data_4fd4faed966c799f15b59e8dd97707cb
#
_entry.id   4fd4faed966c799f15b59e8dd97707cb
#
_cell.length_a   1.000
_cell.length_b   1.000
_cell.length_c   1.000
_cell.angle_alpha   90.00
_cell.angle_beta   90.00
_cell.angle_gamma   90.00
#
_symmetry.space_group_name_H-M   'P 1'
#
loop_
_entity.id
_entity.type
_entity.pdbx_description
1 polymer ?
#
loop_
_entity_poly.entity_id
_entity_poly.type
_entity_poly.pdbx_seq_one_letter_code
_entity_poly.pdbx_strand_id
1 'polypeptide(L)'
;MFVLGFRLKGAVIMCTAACFKDKDCYFGKNLDYEFSYGEQIVVTPRNFEFGFRYTDEPSYKYAIIGMAHISDGYPLYYDAMNEKGLGMAGLNFVGNVYFNPVVKNKTNVCSFEFIPWILCQCETVEEAIHLINEMNLCDTPFSALFPPASLHYMISDSNKTITVESVKQKSIKTYKKRQT
;
A
#
# COMPACT_ATOMS: atom_id res chain seq x y z
N MET A 1 8.00 -7.04 17.54
CA MET A 1 8.41 -5.89 16.70
C MET A 1 8.73 -6.40 15.30
N PHE A 2 8.09 -5.88 14.30
CA PHE A 2 8.37 -6.18 12.90
C PHE A 2 8.99 -4.93 12.26
N VAL A 3 10.17 -5.08 11.66
CA VAL A 3 10.88 -4.01 10.95
C VAL A 3 11.22 -4.51 9.56
N LEU A 4 10.80 -3.79 8.53
CA LEU A 4 11.13 -4.06 7.14
C LEU A 4 11.97 -2.91 6.60
N GLY A 5 13.20 -3.20 6.19
CA GLY A 5 14.11 -2.23 5.60
C GLY A 5 15.00 -2.87 4.53
N PHE A 6 15.39 -2.11 3.52
CA PHE A 6 16.23 -2.57 2.41
C PHE A 6 17.47 -1.66 2.25
N ARG A 7 18.66 -2.26 2.03
CA ARG A 7 19.93 -1.54 1.88
C ARG A 7 20.50 -1.72 0.48
N LEU A 8 20.68 -0.63 -0.26
CA LEU A 8 21.41 -0.61 -1.53
C LEU A 8 22.86 -0.13 -1.34
N LYS A 9 23.81 -0.68 -2.12
CA LYS A 9 25.21 -0.23 -2.13
C LYS A 9 25.29 1.21 -2.67
N GLY A 10 25.67 2.17 -1.81
CA GLY A 10 26.07 3.52 -2.22
C GLY A 10 25.21 4.68 -1.73
N ALA A 11 23.92 4.51 -1.52
CA ALA A 11 23.06 5.48 -0.83
C ALA A 11 22.08 4.71 0.05
N VAL A 12 21.95 5.08 1.30
CA VAL A 12 21.02 4.44 2.23
C VAL A 12 19.71 5.22 2.19
N ILE A 13 18.94 5.03 1.12
CA ILE A 13 17.51 5.43 1.12
C ILE A 13 16.77 4.23 1.72
N MET A 14 16.39 4.32 2.97
CA MET A 14 15.81 3.20 3.70
C MET A 14 14.52 3.60 4.39
N CYS A 15 13.40 3.46 3.68
CA CYS A 15 12.11 3.46 4.35
C CYS A 15 12.05 2.28 5.32
N THR A 16 11.57 2.52 6.53
CA THR A 16 11.35 1.48 7.53
C THR A 16 9.89 1.54 7.98
N ALA A 17 9.21 0.41 7.99
CA ALA A 17 7.90 0.30 8.60
C ALA A 17 7.96 -0.69 9.76
N ALA A 18 7.25 -0.38 10.82
CA ALA A 18 7.20 -1.21 12.03
C ALA A 18 5.76 -1.34 12.54
N CYS A 19 5.44 -2.52 13.01
CA CYS A 19 4.25 -2.77 13.81
C CYS A 19 4.66 -3.45 15.11
N PHE A 20 4.13 -2.99 16.23
CA PHE A 20 4.31 -3.64 17.50
C PHE A 20 3.04 -3.53 18.35
N LYS A 21 2.85 -4.47 19.25
CA LYS A 21 1.75 -4.56 20.18
C LYS A 21 2.28 -4.48 21.60
N ASP A 22 1.65 -3.62 22.40
CA ASP A 22 1.77 -3.57 23.85
C ASP A 22 0.34 -3.62 24.41
N LYS A 23 -0.13 -2.61 25.10
CA LYS A 23 -1.57 -2.46 25.44
C LYS A 23 -2.41 -2.20 24.21
N ASP A 24 -1.88 -1.39 23.31
CA ASP A 24 -2.46 -1.04 22.01
C ASP A 24 -1.56 -1.53 20.87
N CYS A 25 -2.06 -1.45 19.65
CA CYS A 25 -1.30 -1.72 18.43
C CYS A 25 -0.80 -0.42 17.83
N TYR A 26 0.48 -0.42 17.49
CA TYR A 26 1.16 0.72 16.90
C TYR A 26 1.69 0.32 15.52
N PHE A 27 1.34 1.10 14.53
CA PHE A 27 1.84 0.98 13.17
C PHE A 27 2.49 2.30 12.76
N GLY A 28 3.70 2.25 12.23
CA GLY A 28 4.41 3.45 11.82
C GLY A 28 5.40 3.19 10.71
N LYS A 29 5.70 4.25 9.97
CA LYS A 29 6.68 4.27 8.90
C LYS A 29 7.50 5.54 8.98
N ASN A 30 8.80 5.47 8.69
CA ASN A 30 9.57 6.64 8.29
C ASN A 30 9.56 6.76 6.76
N LEU A 31 9.36 7.97 6.27
CA LEU A 31 9.50 8.31 4.86
C LEU A 31 10.90 8.90 4.67
N ASP A 32 11.80 8.10 4.10
CA ASP A 32 13.22 8.46 3.95
C ASP A 32 13.50 8.78 2.48
N TYR A 33 13.40 10.07 2.13
CA TYR A 33 13.68 10.62 0.81
C TYR A 33 14.70 11.74 0.93
N GLU A 34 15.48 11.99 -0.12
CA GLU A 34 16.49 13.06 -0.17
C GLU A 34 15.85 14.46 -0.18
N PHE A 35 14.59 14.58 -0.59
CA PHE A 35 13.83 15.84 -0.64
C PHE A 35 12.34 15.59 -0.53
N SER A 36 11.58 16.63 -0.13
CA SER A 36 10.11 16.57 -0.07
C SER A 36 9.49 16.68 -1.46
N TYR A 37 8.48 15.85 -1.71
CA TYR A 37 7.60 15.94 -2.89
C TYR A 37 6.32 16.73 -2.61
N GLY A 38 6.26 17.46 -1.49
CA GLY A 38 5.06 18.17 -1.06
C GLY A 38 4.04 17.21 -0.43
N GLU A 39 4.52 16.18 0.25
CA GLU A 39 3.69 15.26 1.00
C GLU A 39 3.02 15.96 2.17
N GLN A 40 1.79 15.55 2.44
CA GLN A 40 0.97 16.11 3.51
C GLN A 40 0.07 15.05 4.13
N ILE A 41 -0.44 15.31 5.33
CA ILE A 41 -1.46 14.47 5.95
C ILE A 41 -2.78 14.69 5.22
N VAL A 42 -3.33 13.62 4.68
CA VAL A 42 -4.57 13.64 3.90
C VAL A 42 -5.60 12.75 4.58
N VAL A 43 -6.82 13.27 4.71
CA VAL A 43 -8.00 12.52 5.15
C VAL A 43 -8.95 12.40 3.98
N THR A 44 -9.24 11.17 3.54
CA THR A 44 -10.36 10.90 2.64
C THR A 44 -11.57 10.46 3.47
N PRO A 45 -12.72 11.11 3.33
CA PRO A 45 -13.91 10.76 4.09
C PRO A 45 -14.49 9.41 3.65
N ARG A 46 -15.45 8.88 4.43
CA ARG A 46 -16.24 7.73 3.99
C ARG A 46 -16.88 7.99 2.64
N ASN A 47 -16.93 6.95 1.82
CA ASN A 47 -17.52 6.98 0.47
C ASN A 47 -16.88 8.00 -0.49
N PHE A 48 -15.62 8.37 -0.24
CA PHE A 48 -14.85 9.15 -1.21
C PHE A 48 -14.72 8.38 -2.52
N GLU A 49 -14.98 9.02 -3.66
CA GLU A 49 -14.85 8.41 -4.98
C GLU A 49 -13.41 8.53 -5.47
N PHE A 50 -12.68 7.42 -5.47
CA PHE A 50 -11.30 7.37 -5.94
C PHE A 50 -11.18 7.36 -7.47
N GLY A 51 -12.24 6.91 -8.19
CA GLY A 51 -12.19 6.76 -9.64
C GLY A 51 -11.18 5.70 -10.08
N PHE A 52 -11.22 4.52 -9.46
CA PHE A 52 -10.34 3.40 -9.81
C PHE A 52 -10.41 3.06 -11.30
N ARG A 53 -9.26 2.90 -11.95
CA ARG A 53 -9.18 2.83 -13.41
C ARG A 53 -9.78 1.59 -14.05
N TYR A 54 -9.70 0.45 -13.36
CA TYR A 54 -10.04 -0.85 -13.92
C TYR A 54 -10.95 -1.67 -13.02
N THR A 55 -11.39 -1.11 -11.90
CA THR A 55 -12.29 -1.76 -10.96
C THR A 55 -13.47 -0.84 -10.65
N ASP A 56 -14.60 -1.43 -10.33
CA ASP A 56 -15.74 -0.68 -9.82
C ASP A 56 -15.43 -0.14 -8.42
N GLU A 57 -16.08 0.96 -8.07
CA GLU A 57 -16.03 1.50 -6.72
C GLU A 57 -16.80 0.59 -5.75
N PRO A 58 -16.24 0.26 -4.58
CA PRO A 58 -16.99 -0.43 -3.55
C PRO A 58 -18.24 0.37 -3.15
N SER A 59 -19.34 -0.33 -2.85
CA SER A 59 -20.61 0.31 -2.45
C SER A 59 -20.54 1.08 -1.14
N TYR A 60 -19.60 0.71 -0.27
CA TYR A 60 -19.24 1.43 0.96
C TYR A 60 -17.72 1.53 1.06
N LYS A 61 -17.25 2.68 1.51
CA LYS A 61 -15.81 2.94 1.68
C LYS A 61 -15.54 3.54 3.03
N TYR A 62 -14.54 2.98 3.73
CA TYR A 62 -14.04 3.49 4.99
C TYR A 62 -13.28 4.80 4.80
N ALA A 63 -13.31 5.65 5.82
CA ALA A 63 -12.45 6.81 5.88
C ALA A 63 -10.98 6.38 6.06
N ILE A 64 -10.07 7.11 5.41
CA ILE A 64 -8.64 6.84 5.40
C ILE A 64 -7.90 8.12 5.83
N ILE A 65 -6.88 7.96 6.66
CA ILE A 65 -5.91 9.01 6.98
C ILE A 65 -4.50 8.50 6.71
N GLY A 66 -3.67 9.32 6.09
CA GLY A 66 -2.28 8.94 5.81
C GLY A 66 -1.45 10.06 5.23
N MET A 67 -0.19 9.75 4.97
CA MET A 67 0.73 10.63 4.26
C MET A 67 0.57 10.42 2.75
N ALA A 68 0.28 11.48 2.01
CA ALA A 68 0.08 11.44 0.57
C ALA A 68 0.62 12.68 -0.14
N HIS A 69 0.96 12.51 -1.42
CA HIS A 69 1.06 13.61 -2.37
C HIS A 69 -0.28 13.74 -3.11
N ILE A 70 -0.80 14.97 -3.21
CA ILE A 70 -2.04 15.22 -3.96
C ILE A 70 -1.68 15.67 -5.38
N SER A 71 -2.13 14.91 -6.37
CA SER A 71 -2.02 15.26 -7.78
C SER A 71 -3.39 15.15 -8.45
N ASP A 72 -3.81 16.19 -9.14
CA ASP A 72 -5.11 16.26 -9.83
C ASP A 72 -6.32 15.88 -8.94
N GLY A 73 -6.25 16.25 -7.65
CA GLY A 73 -7.27 15.93 -6.65
C GLY A 73 -7.23 14.47 -6.14
N TYR A 74 -6.30 13.66 -6.63
CA TYR A 74 -6.13 12.27 -6.22
C TYR A 74 -5.04 12.14 -5.14
N PRO A 75 -5.30 11.46 -4.00
CA PRO A 75 -4.30 11.23 -2.97
C PRO A 75 -3.41 10.02 -3.33
N LEU A 76 -2.18 10.29 -3.72
CA LEU A 76 -1.14 9.28 -3.90
C LEU A 76 -0.52 8.95 -2.54
N TYR A 77 -1.09 7.96 -1.85
CA TYR A 77 -0.67 7.58 -0.51
C TYR A 77 0.68 6.87 -0.49
N TYR A 78 1.55 7.29 0.43
CA TYR A 78 2.79 6.61 0.79
C TYR A 78 2.56 5.55 1.87
N ASP A 79 1.72 5.89 2.84
CA ASP A 79 1.21 5.05 3.92
C ASP A 79 -0.12 5.64 4.42
N ALA A 80 -0.96 4.79 4.97
CA ALA A 80 -2.24 5.21 5.50
C ALA A 80 -2.82 4.16 6.46
N MET A 81 -3.84 4.58 7.20
CA MET A 81 -4.67 3.73 8.05
C MET A 81 -6.13 4.09 7.81
N ASN A 82 -7.00 3.09 7.85
CA ASN A 82 -8.43 3.32 7.82
C ASN A 82 -9.03 3.42 9.23
N GLU A 83 -10.27 3.85 9.32
CA GLU A 83 -11.00 4.01 10.58
C GLU A 83 -11.26 2.69 11.34
N LYS A 84 -10.98 1.53 10.74
CA LYS A 84 -11.07 0.20 11.35
C LYS A 84 -9.75 -0.26 11.98
N GLY A 85 -8.69 0.52 11.80
CA GLY A 85 -7.37 0.21 12.33
C GLY A 85 -6.51 -0.68 11.43
N LEU A 86 -6.92 -0.91 10.17
CA LEU A 86 -6.04 -1.53 9.19
C LEU A 86 -5.06 -0.49 8.65
N GLY A 87 -3.76 -0.75 8.82
CA GLY A 87 -2.67 0.11 8.34
C GLY A 87 -1.94 -0.51 7.15
N MET A 88 -1.49 0.34 6.22
CA MET A 88 -0.72 -0.07 5.06
C MET A 88 0.39 0.94 4.74
N ALA A 89 1.58 0.45 4.41
CA ALA A 89 2.72 1.28 4.03
C ALA A 89 3.43 0.73 2.80
N GLY A 90 3.78 1.61 1.86
CA GLY A 90 4.65 1.31 0.74
C GLY A 90 6.11 1.56 1.11
N LEU A 91 7.02 0.66 0.72
CA LEU A 91 8.45 0.75 0.97
C LEU A 91 9.21 0.49 -0.32
N ASN A 92 10.36 1.14 -0.50
CA ASN A 92 11.19 0.96 -1.69
C ASN A 92 11.61 -0.50 -1.92
N PHE A 93 11.40 -0.99 -3.14
CA PHE A 93 11.72 -2.35 -3.58
C PHE A 93 12.37 -2.36 -4.96
N VAL A 94 13.19 -1.34 -5.21
CA VAL A 94 13.82 -1.09 -6.50
C VAL A 94 14.65 -2.29 -6.97
N GLY A 95 14.47 -2.66 -8.25
CA GLY A 95 15.15 -3.79 -8.88
C GLY A 95 14.52 -5.17 -8.62
N ASN A 96 13.54 -5.27 -7.73
CA ASN A 96 12.88 -6.53 -7.39
C ASN A 96 11.39 -6.56 -7.75
N VAL A 97 10.75 -5.40 -7.79
CA VAL A 97 9.32 -5.31 -8.11
C VAL A 97 9.06 -5.65 -9.58
N TYR A 98 7.97 -6.35 -9.79
CA TYR A 98 7.40 -6.58 -11.11
C TYR A 98 5.89 -6.42 -11.06
N PHE A 99 5.38 -5.43 -11.78
CA PHE A 99 3.94 -5.27 -12.00
C PHE A 99 3.56 -5.90 -13.33
N ASN A 100 2.41 -6.56 -13.35
CA ASN A 100 1.93 -7.19 -14.58
C ASN A 100 1.26 -6.16 -15.50
N PRO A 101 1.18 -6.41 -16.81
CA PRO A 101 0.24 -5.67 -17.64
C PRO A 101 -1.21 -5.94 -17.21
N VAL A 102 -2.13 -5.10 -17.65
CA VAL A 102 -3.57 -5.30 -17.46
C VAL A 102 -4.01 -6.66 -18.02
N VAL A 103 -4.68 -7.46 -17.22
CA VAL A 103 -5.16 -8.79 -17.58
C VAL A 103 -6.67 -8.78 -17.76
N LYS A 104 -7.15 -9.22 -18.93
CA LYS A 104 -8.59 -9.30 -19.22
C LYS A 104 -9.30 -10.27 -18.26
N ASN A 105 -10.47 -9.90 -17.79
CA ASN A 105 -11.30 -10.68 -16.85
C ASN A 105 -10.65 -10.89 -15.47
N LYS A 106 -9.75 -10.01 -15.06
CA LYS A 106 -9.24 -9.93 -13.69
C LYS A 106 -9.52 -8.57 -13.08
N THR A 107 -9.60 -8.52 -11.77
CA THR A 107 -9.61 -7.27 -11.01
C THR A 107 -8.22 -6.64 -11.11
N ASN A 108 -8.05 -5.65 -12.01
CA ASN A 108 -6.79 -4.96 -12.17
C ASN A 108 -6.76 -3.74 -11.25
N VAL A 109 -5.70 -3.63 -10.45
CA VAL A 109 -5.48 -2.50 -9.53
C VAL A 109 -4.16 -1.88 -9.88
N CYS A 110 -4.13 -0.58 -10.15
CA CYS A 110 -2.88 0.12 -10.42
C CYS A 110 -2.05 0.24 -9.13
N SER A 111 -0.73 0.26 -9.25
CA SER A 111 0.15 0.31 -8.08
C SER A 111 -0.09 1.53 -7.18
N PHE A 112 -0.46 2.68 -7.76
CA PHE A 112 -0.79 3.90 -7.03
C PHE A 112 -2.18 3.85 -6.34
N GLU A 113 -3.07 2.97 -6.81
CA GLU A 113 -4.39 2.74 -6.23
C GLU A 113 -4.37 1.70 -5.10
N PHE A 114 -3.31 0.93 -4.97
CA PHE A 114 -3.31 -0.27 -4.13
C PHE A 114 -3.55 0.03 -2.65
N ILE A 115 -2.94 1.09 -2.09
CA ILE A 115 -3.18 1.50 -0.71
C ILE A 115 -4.65 1.90 -0.49
N PRO A 116 -5.21 2.88 -1.22
CA PRO A 116 -6.60 3.26 -1.02
C PRO A 116 -7.58 2.15 -1.38
N TRP A 117 -7.28 1.30 -2.39
CA TRP A 117 -8.16 0.21 -2.79
C TRP A 117 -8.31 -0.86 -1.71
N ILE A 118 -7.24 -1.21 -1.00
CA ILE A 118 -7.31 -2.12 0.15
C ILE A 118 -7.99 -1.44 1.33
N LEU A 119 -7.54 -0.25 1.71
CA LEU A 119 -7.97 0.39 2.96
C LEU A 119 -9.41 0.88 2.92
N CYS A 120 -9.95 1.20 1.75
CA CYS A 120 -11.34 1.65 1.66
C CYS A 120 -12.36 0.53 1.86
N GLN A 121 -11.99 -0.76 1.75
CA GLN A 121 -12.94 -1.87 1.75
C GLN A 121 -12.62 -3.01 2.72
N CYS A 122 -11.40 -3.06 3.30
CA CYS A 122 -11.01 -4.11 4.24
C CYS A 122 -10.96 -3.59 5.67
N GLU A 123 -11.43 -4.40 6.63
CA GLU A 123 -11.26 -4.14 8.08
C GLU A 123 -10.03 -4.86 8.64
N THR A 124 -9.65 -5.99 8.02
CA THR A 124 -8.65 -6.91 8.55
C THR A 124 -7.61 -7.31 7.51
N VAL A 125 -6.46 -7.78 7.98
CA VAL A 125 -5.41 -8.35 7.13
C VAL A 125 -5.92 -9.60 6.40
N GLU A 126 -6.82 -10.40 6.99
CA GLU A 126 -7.38 -11.59 6.32
C GLU A 126 -8.25 -11.21 5.11
N GLU A 127 -9.09 -10.18 5.23
CA GLU A 127 -9.86 -9.66 4.11
C GLU A 127 -8.94 -9.10 3.02
N ALA A 128 -7.91 -8.36 3.41
CA ALA A 128 -6.90 -7.87 2.45
C ALA A 128 -6.20 -9.02 1.70
N ILE A 129 -5.83 -10.12 2.40
CA ILE A 129 -5.24 -11.31 1.76
C ILE A 129 -6.19 -11.91 0.73
N HIS A 130 -7.48 -12.00 1.04
CA HIS A 130 -8.49 -12.55 0.11
C HIS A 130 -8.53 -11.74 -1.18
N LEU A 131 -8.67 -10.42 -1.07
CA LEU A 131 -8.68 -9.53 -2.23
C LEU A 131 -7.38 -9.57 -3.04
N ILE A 132 -6.23 -9.57 -2.35
CA ILE A 132 -4.90 -9.63 -2.98
C ILE A 132 -4.71 -10.90 -3.81
N ASN A 133 -5.23 -12.02 -3.37
CA ASN A 133 -5.12 -13.30 -4.09
C ASN A 133 -5.94 -13.33 -5.40
N GLU A 134 -6.97 -12.50 -5.50
CA GLU A 134 -7.88 -12.45 -6.65
C GLU A 134 -7.54 -11.34 -7.65
N MET A 135 -6.78 -10.33 -7.21
CA MET A 135 -6.45 -9.18 -8.04
C MET A 135 -5.20 -9.39 -8.90
N ASN A 136 -5.01 -8.47 -9.84
CA ASN A 136 -3.79 -8.27 -10.61
C ASN A 136 -3.25 -6.86 -10.33
N LEU A 137 -2.06 -6.78 -9.73
CA LEU A 137 -1.38 -5.49 -9.52
C LEU A 137 -0.70 -5.09 -10.82
N CYS A 138 -1.19 -4.02 -11.46
CA CYS A 138 -0.78 -3.68 -12.81
C CYS A 138 0.18 -2.48 -12.88
N ASP A 139 0.90 -2.40 -14.00
CA ASP A 139 1.98 -1.45 -14.28
C ASP A 139 1.51 -0.10 -14.85
N THR A 140 0.20 0.15 -14.85
CA THR A 140 -0.36 1.40 -15.37
C THR A 140 0.10 2.59 -14.51
N PRO A 141 0.74 3.63 -15.11
CA PRO A 141 1.18 4.81 -14.38
C PRO A 141 0.00 5.70 -13.99
N PHE A 142 0.13 6.48 -12.94
CA PHE A 142 -0.84 7.55 -12.64
C PHE A 142 -0.87 8.60 -13.75
N SER A 143 0.30 9.07 -14.16
CA SER A 143 0.49 9.99 -15.28
C SER A 143 1.90 9.83 -15.86
N ALA A 144 2.23 10.58 -16.92
CA ALA A 144 3.58 10.59 -17.47
C ALA A 144 4.64 11.07 -16.45
N LEU A 145 4.26 11.90 -15.48
CA LEU A 145 5.14 12.40 -14.42
C LEU A 145 5.24 11.44 -13.22
N PHE A 146 4.24 10.58 -13.03
CA PHE A 146 4.16 9.62 -11.92
C PHE A 146 4.05 8.20 -12.46
N PRO A 147 5.20 7.59 -12.86
CA PRO A 147 5.25 6.18 -13.24
C PRO A 147 4.97 5.27 -12.04
N PRO A 148 4.73 3.96 -12.27
CA PRO A 148 4.55 3.01 -11.18
C PRO A 148 5.74 3.03 -10.22
N ALA A 149 5.50 3.33 -8.96
CA ALA A 149 6.54 3.34 -7.93
C ALA A 149 6.99 1.92 -7.60
N SER A 150 8.31 1.70 -7.58
CA SER A 150 8.90 0.39 -7.27
C SER A 150 8.77 0.08 -5.78
N LEU A 151 7.60 -0.41 -5.36
CA LEU A 151 7.26 -0.63 -3.95
C LEU A 151 6.92 -2.09 -3.66
N HIS A 152 7.20 -2.49 -2.43
CA HIS A 152 6.52 -3.57 -1.71
C HIS A 152 5.74 -2.97 -0.53
N TYR A 153 4.88 -3.75 0.09
CA TYR A 153 3.95 -3.19 1.05
C TYR A 153 3.95 -3.99 2.35
N MET A 154 3.74 -3.28 3.47
CA MET A 154 3.39 -3.87 4.75
C MET A 154 1.93 -3.54 5.05
N ILE A 155 1.15 -4.56 5.43
CA ILE A 155 -0.25 -4.42 5.85
C ILE A 155 -0.37 -5.00 7.25
N SER A 156 -1.03 -4.28 8.16
CA SER A 156 -1.12 -4.67 9.56
C SER A 156 -2.46 -4.27 10.19
N ASP A 157 -2.99 -5.16 11.00
CA ASP A 157 -4.08 -4.91 11.94
C ASP A 157 -3.64 -5.26 13.37
N SER A 158 -4.56 -5.26 14.34
CA SER A 158 -4.28 -5.59 15.74
C SER A 158 -3.84 -7.04 15.98
N ASN A 159 -3.99 -7.94 15.02
CA ASN A 159 -3.77 -9.37 15.18
C ASN A 159 -2.65 -9.90 14.30
N LYS A 160 -2.37 -9.24 13.18
CA LYS A 160 -1.52 -9.79 12.14
C LYS A 160 -0.80 -8.71 11.34
N THR A 161 0.40 -9.05 10.88
CA THR A 161 1.16 -8.25 9.91
C THR A 161 1.61 -9.14 8.76
N ILE A 162 1.51 -8.63 7.55
CA ILE A 162 2.00 -9.28 6.33
C ILE A 162 2.87 -8.34 5.52
N THR A 163 3.76 -8.92 4.71
CA THR A 163 4.44 -8.24 3.61
C THR A 163 3.85 -8.72 2.29
N VAL A 164 3.63 -7.80 1.37
CA VAL A 164 3.12 -8.05 0.02
C VAL A 164 4.17 -7.63 -1.00
N GLU A 165 4.62 -8.59 -1.80
CA GLU A 165 5.65 -8.38 -2.82
C GLU A 165 5.13 -8.86 -4.18
N SER A 166 5.22 -8.00 -5.20
CA SER A 166 4.95 -8.36 -6.59
C SER A 166 6.28 -8.63 -7.29
N VAL A 167 6.52 -9.89 -7.70
CA VAL A 167 7.80 -10.34 -8.29
C VAL A 167 7.58 -11.18 -9.55
N LYS A 168 8.53 -11.14 -10.48
CA LYS A 168 8.43 -11.72 -11.84
C LYS A 168 8.11 -13.21 -11.91
N GLN A 169 8.43 -14.01 -10.89
CA GLN A 169 8.32 -15.49 -10.98
C GLN A 169 7.05 -16.07 -10.36
N LYS A 170 6.28 -15.30 -9.63
CA LYS A 170 4.96 -15.71 -9.09
C LYS A 170 4.14 -14.45 -8.88
N SER A 171 2.83 -14.58 -9.09
CA SER A 171 1.83 -13.66 -8.56
C SER A 171 2.16 -13.24 -7.11
N ILE A 172 1.65 -12.13 -6.67
CA ILE A 172 1.86 -11.50 -5.36
C ILE A 172 2.14 -12.52 -4.24
N LYS A 173 3.28 -12.36 -3.56
CA LYS A 173 3.65 -13.18 -2.40
C LYS A 173 3.21 -12.46 -1.13
N THR A 174 2.50 -13.15 -0.28
CA THR A 174 2.19 -12.70 1.08
C THR A 174 3.03 -13.48 2.09
N TYR A 175 3.78 -12.78 2.92
CA TYR A 175 4.55 -13.38 4.01
C TYR A 175 3.84 -13.07 5.33
N LYS A 176 3.47 -14.13 6.04
CA LYS A 176 2.75 -14.03 7.32
C LYS A 176 3.75 -14.11 8.48
N LYS A 177 3.66 -13.19 9.44
CA LYS A 177 4.29 -13.33 10.73
C LYS A 177 3.24 -13.09 11.82
N ARG A 178 3.14 -14.02 12.79
CA ARG A 178 2.33 -13.77 13.99
C ARG A 178 3.01 -12.71 14.83
N GLN A 179 2.23 -11.80 15.36
CA GLN A 179 2.67 -10.91 16.43
C GLN A 179 2.77 -11.77 17.70
N THR A 180 3.97 -11.92 18.24
CA THR A 180 4.23 -12.54 19.55
C THR A 180 4.35 -11.45 20.60
#